data_df5a952ddcfc7df8f03a0ee46c8f391c
#
_entry.id   df5a952ddcfc7df8f03a0ee46c8f391c
#
_cell.length_a   1.000
_cell.length_b   1.000
_cell.length_c   1.000
_cell.angle_alpha   90.00
_cell.angle_beta   90.00
_cell.angle_gamma   90.00
#
_symmetry.space_group_name_H-M   'P 1'
#
loop_
_entity.id
_entity.type
_entity.pdbx_description
1 polymer ?
#
loop_
_entity_poly.entity_id
_entity_poly.type
_entity_poly.pdbx_seq_one_letter_code
_entity_poly.pdbx_strand_id
1 'polypeptide(L)'
;MQGCDKVGAGQVEPAPEKRTRSIREGFRAKATSIITVAATAAVVVVLGVAIAQVISPSNAISDFEFVTYQGQETLGGSRVNFGDLIGKGRPVVLNFWGSDCPPCLQEMPAFQRIYERHMDDMLFVGLDVGIFTGLGTRQGALSLLEQLGITYPAGTPPGRTPVDDYAVDSLPTTIFFTAKGKVFRRWDGGISEERMNAIVDALLEES
;
A
#
# COMPACT_ATOMS: atom_id res chain seq x y z
N MET A 1 -39.56 101.83 -45.39
CA MET A 1 -39.65 100.74 -46.40
C MET A 1 -38.77 99.65 -45.98
N GLN A 2 -39.40 98.61 -45.58
CA GLN A 2 -39.09 97.19 -45.80
C GLN A 2 -37.73 96.68 -45.30
N GLY A 3 -37.61 95.67 -44.65
CA GLY A 3 -38.49 94.59 -44.15
C GLY A 3 -37.69 93.49 -43.57
N CYS A 4 -38.31 92.73 -42.74
CA CYS A 4 -38.23 91.37 -42.44
C CYS A 4 -36.85 90.66 -42.33
N ASP A 5 -36.55 90.21 -41.14
CA ASP A 5 -36.81 88.93 -40.52
C ASP A 5 -36.09 87.69 -41.07
N LYS A 6 -35.42 87.03 -40.22
CA LYS A 6 -35.77 85.65 -39.87
C LYS A 6 -34.96 85.09 -38.70
N VAL A 7 -35.66 84.66 -37.69
CA VAL A 7 -35.26 83.90 -36.58
C VAL A 7 -34.83 82.48 -37.04
N GLY A 8 -33.68 82.06 -36.72
CA GLY A 8 -33.18 80.67 -36.91
C GLY A 8 -33.34 79.84 -35.62
N ALA A 9 -34.17 78.80 -35.72
CA ALA A 9 -34.45 77.87 -34.64
C ALA A 9 -33.22 77.02 -34.24
N GLY A 10 -32.95 77.01 -32.97
CA GLY A 10 -31.93 76.13 -32.41
C GLY A 10 -32.31 74.67 -32.49
N GLN A 11 -31.44 73.90 -33.03
CA GLN A 11 -31.53 72.43 -32.94
C GLN A 11 -30.93 71.97 -31.64
N VAL A 12 -31.72 71.25 -30.83
CA VAL A 12 -31.32 70.57 -29.64
C VAL A 12 -30.76 69.24 -30.07
N GLU A 13 -29.47 69.02 -29.81
CA GLU A 13 -28.78 67.79 -30.09
C GLU A 13 -29.06 66.79 -28.95
N PRO A 14 -29.47 65.50 -29.22
CA PRO A 14 -29.72 64.50 -28.19
C PRO A 14 -28.39 63.93 -27.67
N ALA A 15 -28.27 63.84 -26.36
CA ALA A 15 -27.13 63.31 -25.62
C ALA A 15 -26.84 61.82 -25.98
N PRO A 16 -25.58 61.33 -25.96
CA PRO A 16 -25.20 60.04 -26.37
C PRO A 16 -25.46 58.98 -25.25
N GLU A 17 -26.48 58.16 -25.47
CA GLU A 17 -26.89 57.03 -24.63
C GLU A 17 -26.06 55.76 -24.91
N LYS A 18 -24.75 55.81 -25.08
CA LYS A 18 -23.94 54.63 -25.44
C LYS A 18 -22.86 54.23 -24.44
N ARG A 19 -22.73 54.86 -23.29
CA ARG A 19 -21.58 54.56 -22.39
C ARG A 19 -21.84 53.54 -21.28
N THR A 20 -23.07 53.26 -20.96
CA THR A 20 -23.42 52.34 -19.86
C THR A 20 -23.49 50.84 -20.26
N ARG A 21 -23.70 50.55 -21.57
CA ARG A 21 -23.82 49.16 -22.04
C ARG A 21 -22.47 48.44 -22.14
N SER A 22 -21.42 49.13 -22.51
CA SER A 22 -20.06 48.59 -22.68
C SER A 22 -19.41 48.18 -21.35
N ILE A 23 -19.68 48.89 -20.25
CA ILE A 23 -19.09 48.55 -18.95
C ILE A 23 -19.73 47.31 -18.33
N ARG A 24 -21.03 47.08 -18.54
CA ARG A 24 -21.73 45.88 -18.05
C ARG A 24 -21.35 44.59 -18.79
N GLU A 25 -21.09 44.69 -20.09
CA GLU A 25 -20.66 43.54 -20.89
C GLU A 25 -19.23 43.10 -20.57
N GLY A 26 -18.30 44.03 -20.33
CA GLY A 26 -16.94 43.78 -19.92
C GLY A 26 -16.82 43.12 -18.52
N PHE A 27 -17.73 43.50 -17.60
CA PHE A 27 -17.76 42.94 -16.26
C PHE A 27 -18.34 41.51 -16.24
N ARG A 28 -19.36 41.22 -17.08
CA ARG A 28 -19.92 39.88 -17.23
C ARG A 28 -18.96 38.93 -17.90
N ALA A 29 -18.21 39.34 -18.92
CA ALA A 29 -17.24 38.52 -19.60
C ALA A 29 -16.04 38.13 -18.67
N LYS A 30 -15.59 39.05 -17.84
CA LYS A 30 -14.52 38.78 -16.86
C LYS A 30 -14.99 37.88 -15.71
N ALA A 31 -16.22 38.08 -15.23
CA ALA A 31 -16.78 37.23 -14.15
C ALA A 31 -17.02 35.80 -14.61
N THR A 32 -17.54 35.57 -15.82
CA THR A 32 -17.70 34.21 -16.38
C THR A 32 -16.37 33.54 -16.62
N SER A 33 -15.32 34.26 -17.04
CA SER A 33 -13.98 33.68 -17.25
C SER A 33 -13.34 33.26 -15.94
N ILE A 34 -13.50 34.02 -14.87
CA ILE A 34 -12.96 33.68 -13.54
C ILE A 34 -13.69 32.46 -12.94
N ILE A 35 -15.01 32.38 -13.11
CA ILE A 35 -15.81 31.26 -12.60
C ILE A 35 -15.46 29.97 -13.35
N THR A 36 -15.26 30.03 -14.67
CA THR A 36 -14.87 28.84 -15.43
C THR A 36 -13.47 28.36 -15.09
N VAL A 37 -12.50 29.24 -14.89
CA VAL A 37 -11.13 28.89 -14.47
C VAL A 37 -11.13 28.29 -13.07
N ALA A 38 -11.89 28.86 -12.14
CA ALA A 38 -12.01 28.33 -10.79
C ALA A 38 -12.68 26.92 -10.76
N ALA A 39 -13.72 26.72 -11.58
CA ALA A 39 -14.40 25.44 -11.69
C ALA A 39 -13.51 24.37 -12.30
N THR A 40 -12.73 24.67 -13.34
CA THR A 40 -11.78 23.72 -13.93
C THR A 40 -10.64 23.40 -12.99
N ALA A 41 -10.12 24.35 -12.25
CA ALA A 41 -9.09 24.11 -11.23
C ALA A 41 -9.61 23.20 -10.12
N ALA A 42 -10.83 23.40 -9.64
CA ALA A 42 -11.46 22.54 -8.63
C ALA A 42 -11.65 21.10 -9.13
N VAL A 43 -12.10 20.92 -10.38
CA VAL A 43 -12.25 19.59 -10.99
C VAL A 43 -10.90 18.87 -11.13
N VAL A 44 -9.85 19.59 -11.53
CA VAL A 44 -8.49 18.99 -11.65
C VAL A 44 -7.95 18.60 -10.28
N VAL A 45 -8.18 19.39 -9.24
CA VAL A 45 -7.77 19.05 -7.86
C VAL A 45 -8.55 17.85 -7.35
N VAL A 46 -9.87 17.79 -7.55
CA VAL A 46 -10.70 16.66 -7.12
C VAL A 46 -10.33 15.38 -7.86
N LEU A 47 -10.11 15.45 -9.18
CA LEU A 47 -9.63 14.32 -9.97
C LEU A 47 -8.22 13.89 -9.55
N GLY A 48 -7.32 14.84 -9.28
CA GLY A 48 -5.97 14.56 -8.80
C GLY A 48 -5.97 13.85 -7.45
N VAL A 49 -6.80 14.27 -6.51
CA VAL A 49 -6.97 13.63 -5.20
C VAL A 49 -7.60 12.24 -5.33
N ALA A 50 -8.62 12.09 -6.19
CA ALA A 50 -9.26 10.80 -6.44
C ALA A 50 -8.29 9.80 -7.09
N ILE A 51 -7.48 10.23 -8.06
CA ILE A 51 -6.47 9.39 -8.69
C ILE A 51 -5.36 9.01 -7.68
N ALA A 52 -4.93 9.94 -6.81
CA ALA A 52 -3.93 9.65 -5.78
C ALA A 52 -4.43 8.59 -4.78
N GLN A 53 -5.72 8.55 -4.48
CA GLN A 53 -6.31 7.50 -3.62
C GLN A 53 -6.40 6.14 -4.31
N VAL A 54 -6.58 6.12 -5.64
CA VAL A 54 -6.65 4.86 -6.43
C VAL A 54 -5.26 4.28 -6.69
N ILE A 55 -4.22 5.12 -6.75
CA ILE A 55 -2.83 4.70 -7.04
C ILE A 55 -2.01 4.51 -5.76
N SER A 56 -2.52 4.85 -4.59
CA SER A 56 -1.86 4.47 -3.34
C SER A 56 -1.80 2.95 -3.30
N PRO A 57 -0.62 2.30 -3.40
CA PRO A 57 -0.52 0.89 -3.09
C PRO A 57 -1.06 0.78 -1.66
N SER A 58 -2.12 0.02 -1.50
CA SER A 58 -2.66 -0.22 -0.17
C SER A 58 -1.53 -0.89 0.63
N ASN A 59 -0.85 -0.14 1.49
CA ASN A 59 -0.03 -0.67 2.57
C ASN A 59 -0.94 -1.33 3.64
N ALA A 60 -2.16 -1.66 3.25
CA ALA A 60 -3.06 -2.45 4.07
C ALA A 60 -2.46 -3.84 4.17
N ILE A 61 -1.95 -4.15 5.33
CA ILE A 61 -1.58 -5.51 5.70
C ILE A 61 -2.85 -6.33 5.56
N SER A 62 -2.83 -7.31 4.66
CA SER A 62 -3.94 -8.23 4.54
C SER A 62 -3.98 -9.09 5.79
N ASP A 63 -5.14 -9.13 6.40
CA ASP A 63 -5.41 -9.99 7.54
C ASP A 63 -5.90 -11.35 7.05
N PHE A 64 -5.35 -12.42 7.61
CA PHE A 64 -5.70 -13.79 7.27
C PHE A 64 -5.52 -14.72 8.45
N GLU A 65 -6.31 -15.77 8.47
CA GLU A 65 -6.19 -16.85 9.43
C GLU A 65 -5.26 -17.94 8.89
N PHE A 66 -4.49 -18.59 9.78
CA PHE A 66 -3.73 -19.79 9.45
C PHE A 66 -3.74 -20.80 10.61
N VAL A 67 -3.55 -22.06 10.25
CA VAL A 67 -3.44 -23.17 11.20
C VAL A 67 -1.97 -23.48 11.40
N THR A 68 -1.54 -23.48 12.66
CA THR A 68 -0.14 -23.72 13.02
C THR A 68 0.23 -25.19 12.90
N TYR A 69 1.42 -25.44 12.38
CA TYR A 69 2.10 -26.73 12.47
C TYR A 69 2.87 -26.84 13.78
N GLN A 70 3.51 -25.75 14.17
CA GLN A 70 4.33 -25.62 15.37
C GLN A 70 4.38 -24.15 15.83
N GLY A 71 4.86 -23.91 17.06
CA GLY A 71 4.98 -22.58 17.64
C GLY A 71 3.66 -22.04 18.21
N GLN A 72 2.71 -22.91 18.58
CA GLN A 72 1.41 -22.53 19.14
C GLN A 72 1.53 -21.65 20.39
N GLU A 73 2.51 -21.94 21.25
CA GLU A 73 2.74 -21.18 22.48
C GLU A 73 3.19 -19.74 22.16
N THR A 74 4.07 -19.57 21.17
CA THR A 74 4.57 -18.27 20.72
C THR A 74 3.51 -17.45 20.01
N LEU A 75 2.64 -18.14 19.23
CA LEU A 75 1.62 -17.49 18.39
C LEU A 75 0.26 -17.32 19.09
N GLY A 76 0.09 -17.90 20.28
CA GLY A 76 -1.15 -17.80 21.05
C GLY A 76 -2.23 -18.84 20.72
N GLY A 77 -1.91 -19.86 19.91
CA GLY A 77 -2.87 -20.93 19.61
C GLY A 77 -2.60 -21.73 18.35
N SER A 78 -3.45 -22.73 18.11
CA SER A 78 -3.38 -23.57 16.91
C SER A 78 -4.03 -22.95 15.67
N ARG A 79 -4.81 -21.89 15.86
CA ARG A 79 -5.47 -21.10 14.82
C ARG A 79 -5.24 -19.63 15.14
N VAL A 80 -4.59 -18.95 14.24
CA VAL A 80 -4.03 -17.60 14.47
C VAL A 80 -4.48 -16.67 13.37
N ASN A 81 -4.89 -15.47 13.76
CA ASN A 81 -5.12 -14.38 12.82
C ASN A 81 -3.84 -13.54 12.69
N PHE A 82 -3.31 -13.40 11.48
CA PHE A 82 -2.04 -12.72 11.25
C PHE A 82 -2.07 -11.26 11.70
N GLY A 83 -3.21 -10.58 11.55
CA GLY A 83 -3.41 -9.21 12.03
C GLY A 83 -3.23 -9.05 13.54
N ASP A 84 -3.44 -10.13 14.31
CA ASP A 84 -3.21 -10.11 15.76
C ASP A 84 -1.72 -10.15 16.14
N LEU A 85 -0.85 -10.49 15.21
CA LEU A 85 0.60 -10.54 15.39
C LEU A 85 1.29 -9.22 15.01
N ILE A 86 0.69 -8.47 14.09
CA ILE A 86 1.27 -7.26 13.50
C ILE A 86 0.99 -6.02 14.36
N GLY A 87 2.00 -5.14 14.50
CA GLY A 87 1.81 -3.86 15.20
C GLY A 87 1.65 -3.96 16.70
N LYS A 88 2.10 -5.06 17.30
CA LYS A 88 2.01 -5.32 18.75
C LYS A 88 3.30 -5.00 19.51
N GLY A 89 4.16 -4.14 18.95
CA GLY A 89 5.39 -3.72 19.60
C GLY A 89 6.58 -4.63 19.35
N ARG A 90 6.44 -5.65 18.50
CA ARG A 90 7.52 -6.54 18.05
C ARG A 90 7.56 -6.58 16.52
N PRO A 91 8.72 -6.51 15.89
CA PRO A 91 8.88 -6.77 14.46
C PRO A 91 8.44 -8.19 14.11
N VAL A 92 7.94 -8.36 12.88
CA VAL A 92 7.49 -9.67 12.37
C VAL A 92 8.18 -9.95 11.05
N VAL A 93 8.70 -11.18 10.90
CA VAL A 93 9.18 -11.72 9.63
C VAL A 93 8.18 -12.79 9.16
N LEU A 94 7.58 -12.57 8.00
CA LEU A 94 6.67 -13.49 7.35
C LEU A 94 7.35 -14.06 6.11
N ASN A 95 7.63 -15.39 6.12
CA ASN A 95 8.23 -16.09 5.00
C ASN A 95 7.21 -17.03 4.36
N PHE A 96 6.93 -16.84 3.07
CA PHE A 96 6.11 -17.72 2.25
C PHE A 96 7.00 -18.78 1.62
N TRP A 97 6.68 -20.04 1.83
CA TRP A 97 7.49 -21.17 1.38
C TRP A 97 6.67 -22.39 0.93
N GLY A 98 7.33 -23.42 0.42
CA GLY A 98 6.73 -24.70 0.06
C GLY A 98 7.75 -25.83 0.13
N SER A 99 7.31 -27.06 0.43
CA SER A 99 8.19 -28.20 0.66
C SER A 99 8.97 -28.66 -0.59
N ASP A 100 8.47 -28.36 -1.78
CA ASP A 100 9.09 -28.72 -3.07
C ASP A 100 9.74 -27.51 -3.77
N CYS A 101 10.09 -26.49 -2.99
CA CYS A 101 10.72 -25.25 -3.45
C CYS A 101 12.21 -25.26 -3.13
N PRO A 102 13.11 -25.55 -4.09
CA PRO A 102 14.55 -25.72 -3.80
C PRO A 102 15.21 -24.51 -3.15
N PRO A 103 14.96 -23.24 -3.56
CA PRO A 103 15.54 -22.10 -2.85
C PRO A 103 14.99 -21.91 -1.43
N CYS A 104 13.73 -22.33 -1.16
CA CYS A 104 13.17 -22.32 0.20
C CYS A 104 13.97 -23.26 1.13
N LEU A 105 14.25 -24.48 0.66
CA LEU A 105 15.00 -25.46 1.41
C LEU A 105 16.41 -24.98 1.75
N GLN A 106 17.02 -24.22 0.85
CA GLN A 106 18.38 -23.70 1.03
C GLN A 106 18.45 -22.59 2.09
N GLU A 107 17.42 -21.74 2.20
CA GLU A 107 17.42 -20.62 3.16
C GLU A 107 16.93 -21.00 4.57
N MET A 108 16.06 -22.01 4.71
CA MET A 108 15.43 -22.36 5.98
C MET A 108 16.41 -22.62 7.14
N PRO A 109 17.56 -23.29 6.95
CA PRO A 109 18.54 -23.44 8.02
C PRO A 109 19.16 -22.11 8.50
N ALA A 110 19.32 -21.13 7.58
CA ALA A 110 19.78 -19.79 7.95
C ALA A 110 18.71 -19.06 8.75
N PHE A 111 17.44 -19.17 8.35
CA PHE A 111 16.31 -18.61 9.08
C PHE A 111 16.19 -19.19 10.49
N GLN A 112 16.43 -20.50 10.66
CA GLN A 112 16.45 -21.12 11.97
C GLN A 112 17.50 -20.50 12.89
N ARG A 113 18.74 -20.31 12.41
CA ARG A 113 19.80 -19.67 13.19
C ARG A 113 19.50 -18.21 13.55
N ILE A 114 18.85 -17.49 12.66
CA ILE A 114 18.42 -16.10 12.91
C ILE A 114 17.29 -16.07 13.93
N TYR A 115 16.32 -16.95 13.80
CA TYR A 115 15.24 -17.11 14.77
C TYR A 115 15.77 -17.38 16.17
N GLU A 116 16.68 -18.35 16.32
CA GLU A 116 17.29 -18.70 17.62
C GLU A 116 18.02 -17.52 18.29
N ARG A 117 18.59 -16.61 17.49
CA ARG A 117 19.27 -15.42 18.03
C ARG A 117 18.33 -14.30 18.44
N HIS A 118 17.18 -14.20 17.79
CA HIS A 118 16.31 -13.02 17.90
C HIS A 118 14.85 -13.35 18.30
N MET A 119 14.59 -14.60 18.75
CA MET A 119 13.25 -15.04 19.12
C MET A 119 12.60 -14.23 20.25
N ASP A 120 13.41 -13.56 21.07
CA ASP A 120 12.92 -12.68 22.12
C ASP A 120 12.61 -11.28 21.62
N ASP A 121 13.28 -10.82 20.55
CA ASP A 121 13.19 -9.47 20.01
C ASP A 121 12.17 -9.34 18.89
N MET A 122 12.03 -10.39 18.07
CA MET A 122 11.10 -10.38 16.91
C MET A 122 10.31 -11.68 16.80
N LEU A 123 9.21 -11.63 16.05
CA LEU A 123 8.40 -12.79 15.73
C LEU A 123 8.76 -13.30 14.32
N PHE A 124 8.94 -14.61 14.19
CA PHE A 124 9.15 -15.27 12.91
C PHE A 124 7.96 -16.17 12.58
N VAL A 125 7.43 -16.11 11.36
CA VAL A 125 6.31 -16.92 10.89
C VAL A 125 6.64 -17.50 9.51
N GLY A 126 6.78 -18.79 9.41
CA GLY A 126 6.85 -19.52 8.15
C GLY A 126 5.45 -19.93 7.69
N LEU A 127 4.97 -19.37 6.58
CA LEU A 127 3.67 -19.69 6.00
C LEU A 127 3.83 -20.63 4.81
N ASP A 128 3.49 -21.92 5.02
CA ASP A 128 3.45 -22.91 3.94
C ASP A 128 2.28 -22.66 3.01
N VAL A 129 2.60 -22.28 1.79
CA VAL A 129 1.65 -22.06 0.69
C VAL A 129 1.91 -23.01 -0.50
N GLY A 130 2.72 -24.03 -0.29
CA GLY A 130 3.12 -25.00 -1.33
C GLY A 130 1.94 -25.63 -2.06
N ILE A 131 0.87 -25.97 -1.33
CA ILE A 131 -0.35 -26.55 -1.91
C ILE A 131 -1.07 -25.58 -2.89
N PHE A 132 -0.94 -24.28 -2.68
CA PHE A 132 -1.60 -23.25 -3.51
C PHE A 132 -0.73 -22.79 -4.69
N THR A 133 0.55 -23.09 -4.66
CA THR A 133 1.54 -22.72 -5.68
C THR A 133 2.03 -23.91 -6.50
N GLY A 134 1.61 -25.14 -6.16
CA GLY A 134 2.09 -26.37 -6.78
C GLY A 134 3.52 -26.76 -6.37
N LEU A 135 4.05 -26.15 -5.30
CA LEU A 135 5.41 -26.37 -4.78
C LEU A 135 5.41 -27.05 -3.41
N GLY A 136 4.49 -27.98 -3.19
CA GLY A 136 4.50 -28.79 -1.99
C GLY A 136 3.16 -29.35 -1.56
N THR A 137 3.22 -30.15 -0.51
CA THR A 137 2.06 -30.74 0.15
C THR A 137 2.16 -30.52 1.66
N ARG A 138 1.03 -30.55 2.37
CA ARG A 138 1.03 -30.46 3.82
C ARG A 138 1.93 -31.52 4.49
N GLN A 139 1.89 -32.74 4.01
CA GLN A 139 2.73 -33.81 4.54
C GLN A 139 4.22 -33.54 4.26
N GLY A 140 4.55 -33.08 3.05
CA GLY A 140 5.91 -32.68 2.70
C GLY A 140 6.41 -31.53 3.60
N ALA A 141 5.56 -30.55 3.86
CA ALA A 141 5.89 -29.42 4.76
C ALA A 141 6.24 -29.90 6.17
N LEU A 142 5.40 -30.74 6.79
CA LEU A 142 5.65 -31.30 8.12
C LEU A 142 6.95 -32.09 8.17
N SER A 143 7.17 -32.97 7.18
CA SER A 143 8.39 -33.78 7.08
C SER A 143 9.64 -32.92 6.89
N LEU A 144 9.55 -31.83 6.11
CA LEU A 144 10.67 -30.93 5.87
C LEU A 144 11.06 -30.16 7.14
N LEU A 145 10.09 -29.64 7.88
CA LEU A 145 10.35 -28.93 9.16
C LEU A 145 11.11 -29.86 10.13
N GLU A 146 10.68 -31.12 10.24
CA GLU A 146 11.33 -32.13 11.09
C GLU A 146 12.75 -32.46 10.59
N GLN A 147 12.92 -32.74 9.29
CA GLN A 147 14.21 -33.09 8.68
C GLN A 147 15.26 -31.98 8.81
N LEU A 148 14.85 -30.73 8.70
CA LEU A 148 15.75 -29.58 8.82
C LEU A 148 15.91 -29.07 10.27
N GLY A 149 15.21 -29.69 11.24
CA GLY A 149 15.24 -29.22 12.63
C GLY A 149 14.69 -27.81 12.81
N ILE A 150 13.69 -27.44 12.02
CA ILE A 150 13.09 -26.09 12.09
C ILE A 150 12.16 -26.02 13.29
N THR A 151 12.38 -25.01 14.14
CA THR A 151 11.57 -24.77 15.35
C THR A 151 10.87 -23.44 15.38
N TYR A 152 11.18 -22.52 14.45
CA TYR A 152 10.43 -21.27 14.35
C TYR A 152 8.95 -21.53 14.04
N PRO A 153 8.03 -20.66 14.51
CA PRO A 153 6.61 -20.79 14.26
C PRO A 153 6.28 -20.96 12.78
N ALA A 154 5.49 -21.98 12.46
CA ALA A 154 5.10 -22.28 11.08
C ALA A 154 3.66 -22.78 11.02
N GLY A 155 3.01 -22.59 9.87
CA GLY A 155 1.64 -23.03 9.63
C GLY A 155 1.22 -22.87 8.18
N THR A 156 -0.06 -23.11 7.90
CA THR A 156 -0.64 -23.00 6.55
C THR A 156 -2.00 -22.29 6.60
N PRO A 157 -2.32 -21.44 5.64
CA PRO A 157 -3.65 -20.84 5.55
C PRO A 157 -4.68 -21.85 5.07
N PRO A 158 -5.98 -21.64 5.34
CA PRO A 158 -7.05 -22.52 4.85
C PRO A 158 -7.32 -22.34 3.35
N GLY A 159 -6.79 -21.28 2.74
CA GLY A 159 -7.02 -20.91 1.35
C GLY A 159 -5.91 -20.06 0.76
N ARG A 160 -6.08 -19.70 -0.51
CA ARG A 160 -5.08 -18.98 -1.30
C ARG A 160 -4.99 -17.48 -0.96
N THR A 161 -5.94 -16.94 -0.20
CA THR A 161 -6.05 -15.51 0.09
C THR A 161 -4.71 -14.82 0.42
N PRO A 162 -3.85 -15.33 1.32
CA PRO A 162 -2.58 -14.66 1.61
C PRO A 162 -1.61 -14.62 0.40
N VAL A 163 -1.66 -15.62 -0.47
CA VAL A 163 -0.85 -15.64 -1.70
C VAL A 163 -1.26 -14.52 -2.64
N ASP A 164 -2.58 -14.34 -2.80
CA ASP A 164 -3.14 -13.34 -3.71
C ASP A 164 -3.01 -11.91 -3.14
N ASP A 165 -3.35 -11.72 -1.88
CA ASP A 165 -3.33 -10.42 -1.21
C ASP A 165 -1.92 -9.85 -1.04
N TYR A 166 -0.94 -10.71 -0.78
CA TYR A 166 0.47 -10.32 -0.70
C TYR A 166 1.18 -10.38 -2.06
N ALA A 167 0.46 -10.67 -3.15
CA ALA A 167 1.01 -10.79 -4.50
C ALA A 167 2.26 -11.69 -4.52
N VAL A 168 2.15 -12.92 -3.98
CA VAL A 168 3.24 -13.88 -3.93
C VAL A 168 3.33 -14.60 -5.28
N ASP A 169 4.12 -14.04 -6.18
CA ASP A 169 4.29 -14.55 -7.56
C ASP A 169 5.37 -15.64 -7.65
N SER A 170 6.23 -15.73 -6.65
CA SER A 170 7.31 -16.74 -6.58
C SER A 170 7.61 -17.14 -5.15
N LEU A 171 8.18 -18.33 -4.97
CA LEU A 171 8.68 -18.79 -3.67
C LEU A 171 10.21 -18.92 -3.70
N PRO A 172 10.86 -18.58 -2.57
CA PRO A 172 10.30 -17.98 -1.38
C PRO A 172 10.00 -16.49 -1.57
N THR A 173 9.10 -15.95 -0.76
CA THR A 173 8.91 -14.51 -0.58
C THR A 173 8.95 -14.21 0.91
N THR A 174 9.77 -13.24 1.32
CA THR A 174 9.90 -12.83 2.72
C THR A 174 9.53 -11.38 2.89
N ILE A 175 8.65 -11.09 3.86
CA ILE A 175 8.21 -9.74 4.18
C ILE A 175 8.56 -9.45 5.64
N PHE A 176 9.20 -8.30 5.83
CA PHE A 176 9.63 -7.81 7.13
C PHE A 176 8.72 -6.67 7.56
N PHE A 177 8.19 -6.74 8.77
CA PHE A 177 7.31 -5.72 9.35
C PHE A 177 7.94 -5.11 10.58
N THR A 178 7.89 -3.79 10.69
CA THR A 178 8.31 -3.07 11.89
C THR A 178 7.41 -3.41 13.09
N ALA A 179 7.85 -3.08 14.29
CA ALA A 179 7.06 -3.21 15.52
C ALA A 179 5.72 -2.45 15.48
N LYS A 180 5.62 -1.43 14.61
CA LYS A 180 4.39 -0.67 14.34
C LYS A 180 3.50 -1.29 13.25
N GLY A 181 3.91 -2.43 12.69
CA GLY A 181 3.16 -3.17 11.67
C GLY A 181 3.31 -2.62 10.25
N LYS A 182 4.25 -1.73 9.97
CA LYS A 182 4.52 -1.27 8.61
C LYS A 182 5.46 -2.23 7.89
N VAL A 183 5.26 -2.42 6.58
CA VAL A 183 6.23 -3.14 5.77
C VAL A 183 7.54 -2.37 5.75
N PHE A 184 8.58 -2.97 6.31
CA PHE A 184 9.96 -2.47 6.28
C PHE A 184 10.66 -2.87 5.00
N ARG A 185 10.57 -4.16 4.64
CA ARG A 185 11.22 -4.73 3.45
C ARG A 185 10.41 -5.90 2.91
N ARG A 186 10.39 -6.04 1.59
CA ARG A 186 9.98 -7.25 0.89
C ARG A 186 11.20 -7.80 0.13
N TRP A 187 11.33 -9.13 0.14
CA TRP A 187 12.37 -9.83 -0.61
C TRP A 187 11.72 -11.00 -1.35
N ASP A 188 11.86 -11.02 -2.66
CA ASP A 188 11.37 -12.09 -3.53
C ASP A 188 12.54 -12.97 -3.98
N GLY A 189 12.39 -14.30 -3.87
CA GLY A 189 13.43 -15.29 -4.11
C GLY A 189 14.28 -15.62 -2.89
N GLY A 190 15.20 -16.58 -3.05
CA GLY A 190 16.08 -17.04 -1.96
C GLY A 190 16.95 -15.92 -1.41
N ILE A 191 17.14 -15.91 -0.09
CA ILE A 191 17.93 -14.92 0.63
C ILE A 191 19.13 -15.58 1.33
N SER A 192 20.32 -15.01 1.19
CA SER A 192 21.47 -15.48 1.93
C SER A 192 21.41 -15.09 3.41
N GLU A 193 22.05 -15.89 4.27
CA GLU A 193 22.12 -15.58 5.71
C GLU A 193 22.72 -14.21 6.00
N GLU A 194 23.79 -13.84 5.27
CA GLU A 194 24.39 -12.50 5.40
C GLU A 194 23.41 -11.38 5.10
N ARG A 195 22.65 -11.53 4.01
CA ARG A 195 21.64 -10.54 3.61
C ARG A 195 20.49 -10.48 4.62
N MET A 196 20.05 -11.65 5.09
CA MET A 196 18.98 -11.74 6.09
C MET A 196 19.40 -11.06 7.40
N ASN A 197 20.62 -11.31 7.90
CA ASN A 197 21.16 -10.64 9.08
C ASN A 197 21.16 -9.13 8.91
N ALA A 198 21.69 -8.62 7.79
CA ALA A 198 21.73 -7.18 7.55
C ALA A 198 20.34 -6.52 7.54
N ILE A 199 19.31 -7.24 7.05
CA ILE A 199 17.93 -6.74 7.07
C ILE A 199 17.36 -6.78 8.49
N VAL A 200 17.60 -7.85 9.24
CA VAL A 200 17.13 -8.01 10.61
C VAL A 200 17.77 -6.98 11.55
N ASP A 201 19.07 -6.77 11.44
CA ASP A 201 19.79 -5.75 12.25
C ASP A 201 19.17 -4.36 12.00
N ALA A 202 18.99 -3.98 10.74
CA ALA A 202 18.36 -2.71 10.39
C ALA A 202 16.89 -2.61 10.82
N LEU A 203 16.14 -3.71 10.78
CA LEU A 203 14.76 -3.77 11.25
C LEU A 203 14.65 -3.56 12.76
N LEU A 204 15.56 -4.16 13.53
CA LEU A 204 15.60 -4.01 15.00
C LEU A 204 16.01 -2.61 15.42
N GLU A 205 16.91 -1.94 14.67
CA GLU A 205 17.28 -0.55 14.89
C GLU A 205 16.12 0.44 14.66
N GLU A 206 15.19 0.13 13.71
CA GLU A 206 14.03 1.00 13.39
C GLU A 206 12.85 0.76 14.35
N SER A 207 12.83 -0.32 15.08
CA SER A 207 11.73 -0.78 15.92
C SER A 207 11.85 -0.31 17.34
#